data_c80c13d041ef332d95052c8b55465399
#
_entry.id   c80c13d041ef332d95052c8b55465399
#
_cell.length_a   1.000
_cell.length_b   1.000
_cell.length_c   1.000
_cell.angle_alpha   90.00
_cell.angle_beta   90.00
_cell.angle_gamma   90.00
#
_symmetry.space_group_name_H-M   'P 1'
#
loop_
_entity.id
_entity.type
_entity.pdbx_description
1 polymer ?
#
loop_
_entity_poly.entity_id
_entity_poly.type
_entity_poly.pdbx_seq_one_letter_code
_entity_poly.pdbx_strand_id
1 'polypeptide(L)'
;MKYQFPENFWWGSAASGPQTEGVFEGDGKGQNIWDFWYQEAPEKFFQQVGPDKTSQFYKKYQEDIQLMKETGHNSFRTSIQWSRLIPDPTTGKVNQTAVDFYNQVIDDLLEHGKRPLDLYYLLVLNL
;
A
#
# COMPACT_ATOMS: atom_id res chain seq x y z
N MET A 1 26.38 -21.94 12.52
CA MET A 1 25.18 -22.77 12.34
C MET A 1 24.47 -22.25 11.11
N LYS A 2 24.16 -23.11 10.11
CA LYS A 2 23.37 -22.70 8.94
C LYS A 2 21.95 -23.22 9.16
N TYR A 3 20.97 -22.31 9.06
CA TYR A 3 19.55 -22.67 9.07
C TYR A 3 19.10 -22.89 7.61
N GLN A 4 18.33 -23.93 7.38
CA GLN A 4 17.76 -24.22 6.08
C GLN A 4 16.24 -24.13 6.21
N PHE A 5 15.63 -23.29 5.39
CA PHE A 5 14.19 -23.14 5.29
C PHE A 5 13.64 -24.02 4.17
N PRO A 6 12.36 -24.41 4.21
CA PRO A 6 11.73 -25.10 3.11
C PRO A 6 11.84 -24.33 1.79
N GLU A 7 11.90 -25.03 0.65
CA GLU A 7 12.03 -24.40 -0.67
C GLU A 7 10.90 -23.41 -0.99
N ASN A 8 9.70 -23.65 -0.44
CA ASN A 8 8.53 -22.79 -0.65
C ASN A 8 8.29 -21.83 0.52
N PHE A 9 9.31 -21.51 1.30
CA PHE A 9 9.18 -20.55 2.39
C PHE A 9 8.95 -19.13 1.84
N TRP A 10 7.99 -18.44 2.43
CA TRP A 10 7.65 -17.07 2.02
C TRP A 10 8.54 -16.05 2.71
N TRP A 11 9.34 -15.39 1.91
CA TRP A 11 10.17 -14.28 2.31
C TRP A 11 9.53 -12.99 1.81
N GLY A 12 9.12 -12.13 2.71
CA GLY A 12 8.39 -10.96 2.27
C GLY A 12 8.18 -9.91 3.34
N SER A 13 7.44 -8.89 2.95
CA SER A 13 7.05 -7.79 3.81
C SER A 13 5.54 -7.56 3.75
N ALA A 14 5.05 -6.76 4.70
CA ALA A 14 3.66 -6.37 4.77
C ALA A 14 3.54 -4.85 4.93
N ALA A 15 2.58 -4.28 4.21
CA ALA A 15 2.23 -2.88 4.29
C ALA A 15 0.72 -2.72 4.48
N SER A 16 0.28 -1.48 4.73
CA SER A 16 -1.12 -1.10 4.64
C SER A 16 -1.23 0.30 4.05
N GLY A 17 -2.29 0.54 3.28
CA GLY A 17 -2.48 1.81 2.60
C GLY A 17 -2.33 3.04 3.50
N PRO A 18 -3.05 3.15 4.65
CA PRO A 18 -2.93 4.32 5.54
C PRO A 18 -1.53 4.53 6.13
N GLN A 19 -0.70 3.48 6.22
CA GLN A 19 0.64 3.55 6.79
C GLN A 19 1.72 3.84 5.76
N THR A 20 1.44 3.64 4.46
CA THR A 20 2.51 3.68 3.44
C THR A 20 2.21 4.57 2.24
N GLU A 21 0.96 4.67 1.79
CA GLU A 21 0.67 5.28 0.50
C GLU A 21 0.86 6.80 0.46
N GLY A 22 0.44 7.52 1.51
CA GLY A 22 0.39 8.98 1.50
C GLY A 22 -0.82 9.54 0.74
N VAL A 23 -0.91 10.88 0.67
CA VAL A 23 -1.94 11.63 -0.07
C VAL A 23 -1.25 12.66 -0.95
N PHE A 24 -1.72 12.81 -2.19
CA PHE A 24 -1.13 13.72 -3.16
C PHE A 24 -2.20 14.53 -3.87
N GLU A 25 -1.84 15.72 -4.26
CA GLU A 25 -2.72 16.60 -5.03
C GLU A 25 -3.18 15.91 -6.32
N GLY A 26 -4.49 15.87 -6.53
CA GLY A 26 -5.10 15.27 -7.71
C GLY A 26 -5.24 13.75 -7.71
N ASP A 27 -4.83 13.03 -6.63
CA ASP A 27 -4.99 11.58 -6.54
C ASP A 27 -6.44 11.12 -6.30
N GLY A 28 -7.30 12.07 -5.93
CA GLY A 28 -8.73 11.82 -5.74
C GLY A 28 -9.07 10.96 -4.52
N LYS A 29 -8.14 10.73 -3.60
CA LYS A 29 -8.39 9.96 -2.38
C LYS A 29 -9.37 10.71 -1.46
N GLY A 30 -10.41 10.02 -1.01
CA GLY A 30 -11.29 10.48 0.07
C GLY A 30 -10.62 10.34 1.45
N GLN A 31 -11.20 11.03 2.41
CA GLN A 31 -10.75 10.97 3.80
C GLN A 31 -11.13 9.63 4.44
N ASN A 32 -10.22 9.06 5.21
CA ASN A 32 -10.49 7.93 6.11
C ASN A 32 -10.37 8.35 7.57
N ILE A 33 -10.61 7.43 8.49
CA ILE A 33 -10.58 7.72 9.93
C ILE A 33 -9.20 8.19 10.42
N TRP A 34 -8.10 7.73 9.82
CA TRP A 34 -6.75 8.15 10.17
C TRP A 34 -6.45 9.57 9.71
N ASP A 35 -6.93 9.95 8.52
CA ASP A 35 -6.82 11.31 8.00
C ASP A 35 -7.61 12.27 8.89
N PHE A 36 -8.85 11.89 9.26
CA PHE A 36 -9.68 12.66 10.17
C PHE A 36 -9.01 12.82 11.53
N TRP A 37 -8.54 11.73 12.15
CA TRP A 37 -7.86 11.80 13.45
C TRP A 37 -6.62 12.68 13.42
N TYR A 38 -5.84 12.59 12.35
CA TYR A 38 -4.66 13.45 12.19
C TYR A 38 -5.02 14.93 12.10
N GLN A 39 -6.10 15.28 11.42
CA GLN A 39 -6.58 16.65 11.34
C GLN A 39 -7.06 17.20 12.68
N GLU A 40 -7.76 16.38 13.47
CA GLU A 40 -8.31 16.77 14.78
C GLU A 40 -7.24 16.84 15.88
N ALA A 41 -6.20 16.00 15.80
CA ALA A 41 -5.23 15.84 16.88
C ALA A 41 -3.82 15.50 16.35
N PRO A 42 -3.18 16.39 15.57
CA PRO A 42 -1.88 16.12 14.97
C PRO A 42 -0.77 15.87 16.00
N GLU A 43 -0.92 16.44 17.21
CA GLU A 43 0.02 16.26 18.31
C GLU A 43 0.07 14.79 18.85
N LYS A 44 -0.91 13.95 18.48
CA LYS A 44 -0.91 12.52 18.80
C LYS A 44 -0.02 11.69 17.88
N PHE A 45 0.42 12.26 16.78
CA PHE A 45 1.29 11.61 15.83
C PHE A 45 2.74 11.99 16.07
N PHE A 46 3.64 11.00 15.96
CA PHE A 46 5.07 11.23 16.19
C PHE A 46 5.61 12.32 15.25
N GLN A 47 6.21 13.34 15.82
CA GLN A 47 6.70 14.53 15.12
C GLN A 47 5.65 15.21 14.22
N GLN A 48 4.36 15.01 14.51
CA GLN A 48 3.25 15.51 13.70
C GLN A 48 3.32 15.05 12.23
N VAL A 49 3.83 13.86 11.99
CA VAL A 49 3.84 13.23 10.66
C VAL A 49 2.61 12.32 10.56
N GLY A 50 1.71 12.68 9.67
CA GLY A 50 0.43 12.00 9.48
C GLY A 50 0.39 11.05 8.28
N PRO A 51 -0.79 10.44 8.06
CA PRO A 51 -1.01 9.50 6.96
C PRO A 51 -0.93 10.16 5.58
N ASP A 52 -0.93 11.49 5.52
CA ASP A 52 -0.73 12.26 4.29
C ASP A 52 0.69 12.13 3.72
N LYS A 53 1.68 11.93 4.58
CA LYS A 53 3.10 11.79 4.17
C LYS A 53 3.53 10.34 4.10
N THR A 54 3.65 9.65 5.22
CA THR A 54 4.09 8.26 5.33
C THR A 54 5.37 7.94 4.52
N SER A 55 5.52 6.74 3.96
CA SER A 55 6.63 6.37 3.08
C SER A 55 6.41 6.75 1.61
N GLN A 56 5.25 7.33 1.28
CA GLN A 56 4.89 7.77 -0.08
C GLN A 56 4.84 6.64 -1.12
N PHE A 57 4.41 5.45 -0.73
CA PHE A 57 4.32 4.28 -1.61
C PHE A 57 3.52 4.57 -2.88
N TYR A 58 2.48 5.39 -2.83
CA TYR A 58 1.71 5.79 -4.01
C TYR A 58 2.57 6.35 -5.15
N LYS A 59 3.67 7.04 -4.82
CA LYS A 59 4.61 7.59 -5.82
C LYS A 59 5.85 6.74 -6.01
N LYS A 60 6.27 5.99 -4.98
CA LYS A 60 7.56 5.30 -4.93
C LYS A 60 7.45 3.79 -5.09
N TYR A 61 6.26 3.25 -5.37
CA TYR A 61 6.03 1.82 -5.40
C TYR A 61 6.99 1.08 -6.36
N GLN A 62 7.39 1.68 -7.47
CA GLN A 62 8.34 1.08 -8.40
C GLN A 62 9.73 0.91 -7.79
N GLU A 63 10.21 1.92 -7.07
CA GLU A 63 11.48 1.85 -6.31
C GLU A 63 11.38 0.79 -5.21
N ASP A 64 10.27 0.78 -4.47
CA ASP A 64 10.04 -0.17 -3.38
C ASP A 64 9.96 -1.62 -3.90
N ILE A 65 9.29 -1.84 -5.03
CA ILE A 65 9.22 -3.16 -5.70
C ILE A 65 10.61 -3.59 -6.17
N GLN A 66 11.42 -2.68 -6.70
CA GLN A 66 12.79 -2.99 -7.09
C GLN A 66 13.64 -3.39 -5.87
N LEU A 67 13.51 -2.69 -4.75
CA LEU A 67 14.17 -3.04 -3.48
C LEU A 67 13.72 -4.41 -2.95
N MET A 68 12.43 -4.74 -3.06
CA MET A 68 11.91 -6.06 -2.69
C MET A 68 12.60 -7.18 -3.49
N LYS A 69 12.82 -6.97 -4.79
CA LYS A 69 13.54 -7.92 -5.64
C LYS A 69 15.00 -8.09 -5.22
N GLU A 70 15.69 -6.98 -5.02
CA GLU A 70 17.11 -6.97 -4.64
C GLU A 70 17.34 -7.65 -3.29
N THR A 71 16.36 -7.57 -2.40
CA THR A 71 16.38 -8.22 -1.08
C THR A 71 15.83 -9.64 -1.08
N GLY A 72 15.43 -10.17 -2.24
CA GLY A 72 15.01 -11.57 -2.39
C GLY A 72 13.59 -11.87 -1.90
N HIS A 73 12.70 -10.88 -1.88
CA HIS A 73 11.30 -11.11 -1.57
C HIS A 73 10.65 -12.02 -2.62
N ASN A 74 9.79 -12.93 -2.16
CA ASN A 74 8.91 -13.75 -3.00
C ASN A 74 7.45 -13.62 -2.58
N SER A 75 7.15 -12.76 -1.60
CA SER A 75 5.79 -12.46 -1.15
C SER A 75 5.68 -11.01 -0.69
N PHE A 76 4.55 -10.39 -0.98
CA PHE A 76 4.20 -9.05 -0.48
C PHE A 76 2.72 -9.01 -0.10
N ARG A 77 2.42 -8.49 1.09
CA ARG A 77 1.07 -8.28 1.57
C ARG A 77 0.79 -6.80 1.67
N THR A 78 -0.31 -6.35 1.11
CA THR A 78 -0.79 -4.98 1.29
C THR A 78 -2.30 -4.93 1.42
N SER A 79 -2.84 -3.77 1.75
CA SER A 79 -4.28 -3.49 1.74
C SER A 79 -4.60 -2.44 0.68
N ILE A 80 -5.76 -2.56 0.06
CA ILE A 80 -6.32 -1.56 -0.84
C ILE A 80 -7.12 -0.56 0.02
N GLN A 81 -6.82 0.72 -0.07
CA GLN A 81 -7.58 1.75 0.64
C GLN A 81 -8.93 1.97 -0.03
N TRP A 82 -10.01 1.64 0.70
CA TRP A 82 -11.36 1.86 0.22
C TRP A 82 -11.63 3.33 -0.10
N SER A 83 -11.20 4.24 0.80
CA SER A 83 -11.35 5.68 0.59
C SER A 83 -10.59 6.24 -0.63
N ARG A 84 -9.61 5.49 -1.16
CA ARG A 84 -8.95 5.83 -2.42
C ARG A 84 -9.76 5.35 -3.61
N LEU A 85 -10.33 4.13 -3.54
CA LEU A 85 -11.16 3.57 -4.62
C LEU A 85 -12.53 4.24 -4.72
N ILE A 86 -13.18 4.48 -3.57
CA ILE A 86 -14.51 5.11 -3.48
C ILE A 86 -14.39 6.30 -2.52
N PRO A 87 -13.94 7.45 -3.03
CA PRO A 87 -13.68 8.63 -2.20
C PRO A 87 -14.91 9.16 -1.46
N ASP A 88 -16.07 9.01 -2.05
CA ASP A 88 -17.37 9.38 -1.47
C ASP A 88 -18.27 8.15 -1.42
N PRO A 89 -18.44 7.56 -0.21
CA PRO A 89 -19.25 6.36 -0.04
C PRO A 89 -20.74 6.60 -0.31
N THR A 90 -21.22 7.85 -0.28
CA THR A 90 -22.64 8.17 -0.53
C THR A 90 -23.00 8.04 -2.01
N THR A 91 -22.07 8.31 -2.90
CA THR A 91 -22.25 8.19 -4.34
C THR A 91 -21.83 6.83 -4.90
N GLY A 92 -20.93 6.14 -4.20
CA GLY A 92 -20.33 4.89 -4.69
C GLY A 92 -19.49 5.05 -5.96
N LYS A 93 -19.16 6.28 -6.36
CA LYS A 93 -18.39 6.54 -7.58
C LYS A 93 -16.95 6.06 -7.44
N VAL A 94 -16.52 5.24 -8.37
CA VAL A 94 -15.15 4.71 -8.41
C VAL A 94 -14.18 5.77 -8.92
N ASN A 95 -13.04 5.91 -8.22
CA ASN A 95 -11.91 6.71 -8.65
C ASN A 95 -11.02 5.88 -9.62
N GLN A 96 -11.09 6.17 -10.91
CA GLN A 96 -10.35 5.43 -11.92
C GLN A 96 -8.84 5.54 -11.74
N THR A 97 -8.33 6.69 -11.30
CA THR A 97 -6.89 6.87 -11.00
C THR A 97 -6.39 5.90 -9.93
N ALA A 98 -7.23 5.61 -8.94
CA ALA A 98 -6.90 4.62 -7.93
C ALA A 98 -6.90 3.18 -8.46
N VAL A 99 -7.87 2.86 -9.32
CA VAL A 99 -7.92 1.55 -10.00
C VAL A 99 -6.66 1.33 -10.82
N ASP A 100 -6.28 2.32 -11.62
CA ASP A 100 -5.10 2.26 -12.47
C ASP A 100 -3.82 2.10 -11.65
N PHE A 101 -3.70 2.84 -10.54
CA PHE A 101 -2.57 2.71 -9.61
C PHE A 101 -2.45 1.28 -9.05
N TYR A 102 -3.53 0.72 -8.50
CA TYR A 102 -3.46 -0.63 -7.92
C TYR A 102 -3.20 -1.70 -8.98
N ASN A 103 -3.76 -1.56 -10.19
CA ASN A 103 -3.44 -2.46 -11.29
C ASN A 103 -1.95 -2.41 -11.65
N GLN A 104 -1.37 -1.22 -11.77
CA GLN A 104 0.06 -1.08 -12.05
C GLN A 104 0.94 -1.69 -10.96
N VAL A 105 0.60 -1.46 -9.68
CA VAL A 105 1.33 -2.09 -8.57
C VAL A 105 1.28 -3.62 -8.67
N ILE A 106 0.11 -4.18 -8.99
CA ILE A 106 -0.07 -5.62 -9.15
C ILE A 106 0.74 -6.14 -10.33
N ASP A 107 0.64 -5.49 -11.48
CA ASP A 107 1.34 -5.88 -12.69
C ASP A 107 2.86 -5.84 -12.47
N ASP A 108 3.39 -4.77 -11.87
CA ASP A 108 4.82 -4.64 -11.55
C ASP A 108 5.29 -5.73 -10.56
N LEU A 109 4.46 -6.09 -9.58
CA LEU A 109 4.77 -7.19 -8.65
C LEU A 109 4.77 -8.55 -9.34
N LEU A 110 3.90 -8.78 -10.32
CA LEU A 110 3.80 -10.03 -11.06
C LEU A 110 4.88 -10.17 -12.15
N GLU A 111 5.20 -9.09 -12.87
CA GLU A 111 6.19 -9.12 -13.96
C GLU A 111 7.62 -9.28 -13.45
N HIS A 112 7.88 -8.85 -12.24
CA HIS A 112 9.23 -8.68 -11.75
C HIS A 112 9.83 -9.87 -11.02
N GLY A 113 9.22 -11.04 -11.00
CA GLY A 113 9.76 -12.23 -10.36
C GLY A 113 10.13 -13.34 -11.33
N LYS A 114 11.29 -14.01 -11.11
CA LYS A 114 11.55 -15.36 -11.67
C LYS A 114 10.57 -16.40 -11.09
N ARG A 115 9.83 -16.03 -10.05
CA ARG A 115 8.59 -16.62 -9.55
C ARG A 115 7.64 -15.46 -9.34
N PRO A 116 6.38 -15.56 -9.77
CA PRO A 116 5.39 -14.55 -9.40
C PRO A 116 5.41 -14.39 -7.88
N LEU A 117 5.49 -13.14 -7.42
CA LEU A 117 5.21 -12.86 -6.01
C LEU A 117 3.82 -13.39 -5.73
N ASP A 118 3.69 -14.36 -4.82
CA ASP A 118 2.39 -14.81 -4.36
C ASP A 118 1.73 -13.62 -3.65
N LEU A 119 0.86 -12.93 -4.37
CA LEU A 119 0.21 -11.73 -3.91
C LEU A 119 -0.98 -12.09 -3.03
N TYR A 120 -0.81 -12.01 -1.72
CA TYR A 120 -1.91 -12.17 -0.78
C TYR A 120 -2.60 -10.84 -0.54
N TYR A 121 -3.83 -10.71 -1.07
CA TYR A 121 -4.71 -9.61 -0.73
C TYR A 121 -5.38 -9.89 0.61
N LEU A 122 -5.10 -9.07 1.59
CA LEU A 122 -6.03 -8.85 2.69
C LEU A 122 -6.76 -7.55 2.39
N LEU A 123 -8.02 -7.66 1.95
CA LEU A 123 -8.90 -6.51 1.82
C LEU A 123 -9.24 -6.04 3.23
N VAL A 124 -8.47 -5.11 3.76
CA VAL A 124 -8.86 -4.37 4.96
C VAL A 124 -9.68 -3.19 4.48
N LEU A 125 -11.00 -3.30 4.62
CA LEU A 125 -11.90 -2.18 4.46
C LEU A 125 -11.64 -1.21 5.62
N ASN A 126 -10.82 -0.21 5.40
CA ASN A 126 -10.73 0.92 6.32
C ASN A 126 -11.90 1.86 5.96
N LEU A 127 -13.05 1.63 6.63
CA LEU A 127 -14.19 2.52 6.61
C LEU A 127 -13.87 3.80 7.39
#